data_eb3a6cd4413d3e458768f9b00bb64cd7
#
_entry.id   eb3a6cd4413d3e458768f9b00bb64cd7
#
_cell.length_a   1.000
_cell.length_b   1.000
_cell.length_c   1.000
_cell.angle_alpha   90.00
_cell.angle_beta   90.00
_cell.angle_gamma   90.00
#
_symmetry.space_group_name_H-M   'P 1'
#
loop_
_entity.id
_entity.type
_entity.pdbx_description
1 polymer ?
#
loop_
_entity_poly.entity_id
_entity_poly.type
_entity_poly.pdbx_seq_one_letter_code
_entity_poly.pdbx_strand_id
1 'polypeptide(L)'
;IETRNRRLNRTVVMVYDKFLKEGMGTVLLKGQGNSLFYPRPLHRTPGDIDLWMNDGRKVVVDYARKYCPGVEVVYHHVDFPVLKEAEIELHFTPSWMNSWRMNLRLQRYFKEWKTWSLLHKVQLPERVGEVAVPTLAMNRVYLLVHIYRHLFDEGIGLRQLLDYHFVLRQPCSEAEREEAVRCLERLHPKRFAGAVMYVLQTVFGLEDEPLLVPPSPGRGQRLLAEIMKAGNFGKHDERLRHDSNETPCGRFRRRVSTYMGFMADH
;
A
#
# COMPACT_ATOMS: atom_id res chain seq x y z
N ILE A 1 12.28 3.68 17.68
CA ILE A 1 12.00 3.24 16.31
C ILE A 1 12.80 1.99 16.00
N GLU A 2 14.12 1.99 16.05
CA GLU A 2 14.98 0.85 15.69
C GLU A 2 14.61 -0.44 16.45
N THR A 3 14.51 -0.40 17.77
CA THR A 3 14.16 -1.56 18.60
C THR A 3 12.83 -2.18 18.17
N ARG A 4 11.82 -1.34 17.84
CA ARG A 4 10.55 -1.81 17.33
C ARG A 4 10.70 -2.44 15.93
N ASN A 5 11.50 -1.85 15.03
CA ASN A 5 11.76 -2.43 13.72
C ASN A 5 12.51 -3.77 13.79
N ARG A 6 13.52 -3.90 14.68
CA ARG A 6 14.19 -5.18 14.92
C ARG A 6 13.22 -6.27 15.38
N ARG A 7 12.29 -5.92 16.28
CA ARG A 7 11.26 -6.84 16.72
C ARG A 7 10.32 -7.20 15.57
N LEU A 8 9.81 -6.21 14.82
CA LEU A 8 8.93 -6.45 13.69
C LEU A 8 9.59 -7.32 12.60
N ASN A 9 10.88 -7.10 12.28
CA ASN A 9 11.60 -7.93 11.32
C ASN A 9 11.60 -9.41 11.74
N ARG A 10 11.88 -9.71 13.01
CA ARG A 10 11.84 -11.08 13.55
C ARG A 10 10.42 -11.66 13.52
N THR A 11 9.43 -10.84 13.89
CA THR A 11 8.01 -11.24 13.84
C THR A 11 7.57 -11.57 12.42
N VAL A 12 7.92 -10.73 11.45
CA VAL A 12 7.62 -10.97 10.03
C VAL A 12 8.19 -12.30 9.57
N VAL A 13 9.47 -12.56 9.83
CA VAL A 13 10.11 -13.84 9.44
C VAL A 13 9.43 -15.01 10.12
N MET A 14 9.17 -14.93 11.41
CA MET A 14 8.51 -16.01 12.18
C MET A 14 7.13 -16.34 11.59
N VAL A 15 6.33 -15.33 11.29
CA VAL A 15 4.97 -15.52 10.73
C VAL A 15 5.04 -16.01 9.30
N TYR A 16 5.94 -15.46 8.49
CA TYR A 16 6.20 -15.90 7.12
C TYR A 16 6.59 -17.37 7.06
N ASP A 17 7.57 -17.81 7.87
CA ASP A 17 8.02 -19.20 7.93
C ASP A 17 6.92 -20.14 8.41
N LYS A 18 6.07 -19.68 9.35
CA LYS A 18 4.92 -20.46 9.81
C LYS A 18 3.97 -20.73 8.64
N PHE A 19 3.61 -19.72 7.86
CA PHE A 19 2.73 -19.91 6.70
C PHE A 19 3.37 -20.82 5.64
N LEU A 20 4.66 -20.68 5.36
CA LEU A 20 5.37 -21.56 4.42
C LEU A 20 5.34 -23.03 4.88
N LYS A 21 5.56 -23.30 6.18
CA LYS A 21 5.50 -24.66 6.75
C LYS A 21 4.11 -25.28 6.65
N GLU A 22 3.08 -24.46 6.63
CA GLU A 22 1.68 -24.88 6.45
C GLU A 22 1.25 -24.93 4.97
N GLY A 23 2.19 -24.72 4.03
CA GLY A 23 1.93 -24.75 2.58
C GLY A 23 1.26 -23.49 2.04
N MET A 24 1.15 -22.43 2.84
CA MET A 24 0.52 -21.18 2.48
C MET A 24 1.58 -20.18 2.02
N GLY A 25 1.75 -20.02 0.70
CA GLY A 25 2.65 -19.01 0.14
C GLY A 25 2.17 -17.60 0.47
N THR A 26 3.10 -16.70 0.81
CA THR A 26 2.76 -15.33 1.19
C THR A 26 3.81 -14.33 0.73
N VAL A 27 3.39 -13.08 0.50
CA VAL A 27 4.24 -11.95 0.10
C VAL A 27 4.05 -10.83 1.11
N LEU A 28 5.13 -10.34 1.71
CA LEU A 28 5.11 -9.18 2.59
C LEU A 28 4.90 -7.91 1.78
N LEU A 29 3.76 -7.29 1.93
CA LEU A 29 3.44 -6.00 1.31
C LEU A 29 3.99 -4.84 2.16
N LYS A 30 4.39 -3.74 1.52
CA LYS A 30 4.79 -2.50 2.25
C LYS A 30 5.79 -2.72 3.41
N GLY A 31 5.60 -1.97 4.48
CA GLY A 31 6.21 -2.15 5.80
C GLY A 31 7.71 -2.42 5.77
N GLN A 32 8.07 -3.54 6.33
CA GLN A 32 9.45 -3.97 6.50
C GLN A 32 10.12 -4.32 5.15
N GLY A 33 9.36 -4.73 4.13
CA GLY A 33 9.87 -4.92 2.77
C GLY A 33 10.33 -3.60 2.14
N ASN A 34 9.51 -2.55 2.23
CA ASN A 34 9.88 -1.23 1.70
C ASN A 34 10.97 -0.53 2.52
N SER A 35 11.16 -0.91 3.79
CA SER A 35 12.22 -0.34 4.62
C SER A 35 13.61 -0.55 4.03
N LEU A 36 13.79 -1.61 3.23
CA LEU A 36 15.07 -1.93 2.57
C LEU A 36 15.54 -0.86 1.58
N PHE A 37 14.63 -0.04 1.06
CA PHE A 37 14.94 1.05 0.16
C PHE A 37 15.39 2.34 0.86
N TYR A 38 15.23 2.41 2.19
CA TYR A 38 15.66 3.52 3.00
C TYR A 38 17.19 3.49 3.23
N PRO A 39 17.87 4.65 3.29
CA PRO A 39 19.30 4.70 3.62
C PRO A 39 19.63 4.01 4.95
N ARG A 40 18.68 4.01 5.88
CA ARG A 40 18.74 3.31 7.17
C ARG A 40 17.43 2.55 7.38
N PRO A 41 17.36 1.28 6.98
CA PRO A 41 16.11 0.50 7.03
C PRO A 41 15.42 0.49 8.39
N LEU A 42 16.18 0.43 9.48
CA LEU A 42 15.63 0.42 10.84
C LEU A 42 15.08 1.77 11.31
N HIS A 43 15.26 2.85 10.55
CA HIS A 43 14.74 4.18 10.89
C HIS A 43 13.38 4.47 10.25
N ARG A 44 12.91 3.64 9.31
CA ARG A 44 11.55 3.78 8.79
C ARG A 44 10.55 3.68 9.94
N THR A 45 9.55 4.59 9.97
CA THR A 45 8.48 4.51 10.99
C THR A 45 7.75 3.19 10.87
N PRO A 46 7.73 2.35 11.93
CA PRO A 46 7.08 1.04 11.89
C PRO A 46 5.55 1.16 11.78
N GLY A 47 4.92 0.16 11.21
CA GLY A 47 3.48 0.02 11.04
C GLY A 47 3.04 -1.42 11.25
N ASP A 48 1.95 -1.77 10.62
CA ASP A 48 1.33 -3.07 10.48
C ASP A 48 2.16 -4.05 9.62
N ILE A 49 1.82 -5.33 9.70
CA ILE A 49 2.38 -6.41 8.89
C ILE A 49 1.30 -6.87 7.92
N ASP A 50 1.44 -6.50 6.66
CA ASP A 50 0.53 -6.89 5.59
C ASP A 50 1.08 -8.09 4.84
N LEU A 51 0.39 -9.21 4.86
CA LEU A 51 0.78 -10.44 4.18
C LEU A 51 -0.22 -10.79 3.08
N TRP A 52 0.21 -10.71 1.82
CA TRP A 52 -0.61 -11.12 0.69
C TRP A 52 -0.51 -12.63 0.51
N MET A 53 -1.61 -13.31 0.82
CA MET A 53 -1.71 -14.76 0.79
C MET A 53 -1.87 -15.28 -0.65
N ASN A 54 -1.23 -16.41 -0.94
CA ASN A 54 -1.40 -17.08 -2.24
C ASN A 54 -2.78 -17.73 -2.36
N ASP A 55 -3.38 -18.07 -1.25
CA ASP A 55 -4.65 -18.76 -1.15
C ASP A 55 -5.85 -17.85 -1.40
N GLY A 56 -6.97 -18.47 -1.76
CA GLY A 56 -8.22 -17.74 -1.97
C GLY A 56 -8.85 -17.24 -0.67
N ARG A 57 -9.72 -16.22 -0.77
CA ARG A 57 -10.39 -15.57 0.38
C ARG A 57 -10.96 -16.56 1.39
N LYS A 58 -11.67 -17.61 0.93
CA LYS A 58 -12.30 -18.57 1.83
C LYS A 58 -11.27 -19.26 2.71
N VAL A 59 -10.19 -19.77 2.12
CA VAL A 59 -9.12 -20.49 2.84
C VAL A 59 -8.46 -19.57 3.87
N VAL A 60 -8.12 -18.34 3.49
CA VAL A 60 -7.49 -17.36 4.38
C VAL A 60 -8.40 -16.97 5.54
N VAL A 61 -9.69 -16.73 5.28
CA VAL A 61 -10.67 -16.38 6.33
C VAL A 61 -10.91 -17.56 7.27
N ASP A 62 -11.09 -18.77 6.73
CA ASP A 62 -11.28 -19.98 7.56
C ASP A 62 -10.04 -20.23 8.44
N TYR A 63 -8.86 -20.02 7.88
CA TYR A 63 -7.60 -20.09 8.64
C TYR A 63 -7.56 -19.06 9.78
N ALA A 64 -7.82 -17.79 9.48
CA ALA A 64 -7.80 -16.73 10.50
C ALA A 64 -8.81 -17.01 11.63
N ARG A 65 -10.03 -17.42 11.28
CA ARG A 65 -11.09 -17.76 12.25
C ARG A 65 -10.78 -18.98 13.11
N LYS A 66 -10.00 -19.93 12.61
CA LYS A 66 -9.54 -21.09 13.40
C LYS A 66 -8.70 -20.65 14.61
N TYR A 67 -7.87 -19.62 14.45
CA TYR A 67 -6.99 -19.12 15.51
C TYR A 67 -7.60 -17.93 16.27
N CYS A 68 -8.42 -17.14 15.61
CA CYS A 68 -9.02 -15.93 16.15
C CYS A 68 -10.52 -15.90 15.80
N PRO A 69 -11.39 -16.60 16.55
CA PRO A 69 -12.84 -16.54 16.32
C PRO A 69 -13.37 -15.11 16.44
N GLY A 70 -14.24 -14.72 15.50
CA GLY A 70 -14.88 -13.40 15.51
C GLY A 70 -14.04 -12.27 14.90
N VAL A 71 -12.90 -12.57 14.25
CA VAL A 71 -12.07 -11.56 13.58
C VAL A 71 -12.85 -10.78 12.52
N GLU A 72 -12.54 -9.51 12.39
CA GLU A 72 -13.08 -8.66 11.34
C GLU A 72 -12.57 -9.09 9.97
N VAL A 73 -13.48 -9.13 9.01
CA VAL A 73 -13.20 -9.47 7.61
C VAL A 73 -13.68 -8.34 6.74
N VAL A 74 -12.75 -7.62 6.14
CA VAL A 74 -13.07 -6.55 5.19
C VAL A 74 -12.96 -7.04 3.73
N TYR A 75 -13.10 -6.14 2.78
CA TYR A 75 -13.12 -6.51 1.36
C TYR A 75 -11.84 -7.22 0.91
N HIS A 76 -10.67 -6.80 1.35
CA HIS A 76 -9.37 -7.20 0.82
C HIS A 76 -8.47 -7.96 1.80
N HIS A 77 -8.77 -7.93 3.10
CA HIS A 77 -8.03 -8.66 4.13
C HIS A 77 -8.92 -9.19 5.25
N VAL A 78 -8.34 -9.96 6.11
CA VAL A 78 -8.86 -10.35 7.42
C VAL A 78 -7.78 -10.03 8.47
N ASP A 79 -8.21 -9.49 9.60
CA ASP A 79 -7.32 -9.27 10.73
C ASP A 79 -6.84 -10.61 11.31
N PHE A 80 -5.59 -10.62 11.77
CA PHE A 80 -5.00 -11.80 12.38
C PHE A 80 -4.29 -11.45 13.69
N PRO A 81 -5.05 -11.10 14.74
CA PRO A 81 -4.54 -10.57 16.02
C PRO A 81 -3.95 -11.65 16.92
N VAL A 82 -3.11 -12.54 16.40
CA VAL A 82 -2.44 -13.62 17.15
C VAL A 82 -1.31 -13.13 18.03
N LEU A 83 -0.81 -11.92 17.77
CA LEU A 83 0.30 -11.31 18.51
C LEU A 83 -0.13 -9.94 19.03
N LYS A 84 0.05 -9.70 20.33
CA LYS A 84 -0.26 -8.39 20.96
C LYS A 84 0.66 -7.26 20.50
N GLU A 85 1.80 -7.58 19.92
CA GLU A 85 2.89 -6.65 19.65
C GLU A 85 2.91 -6.13 18.21
N ALA A 86 2.14 -6.76 17.30
CA ALA A 86 2.08 -6.41 15.90
C ALA A 86 0.67 -6.67 15.36
N GLU A 87 0.13 -5.68 14.69
CA GLU A 87 -1.08 -5.82 13.89
C GLU A 87 -0.71 -6.56 12.60
N ILE A 88 -1.37 -7.69 12.35
CA ILE A 88 -1.15 -8.53 11.17
C ILE A 88 -2.44 -8.59 10.38
N GLU A 89 -2.33 -8.28 9.09
CA GLU A 89 -3.43 -8.38 8.13
C GLU A 89 -3.11 -9.44 7.07
N LEU A 90 -4.02 -10.41 6.89
CA LEU A 90 -3.91 -11.42 5.84
C LEU A 90 -4.72 -10.99 4.63
N HIS A 91 -4.04 -10.50 3.60
CA HIS A 91 -4.63 -9.98 2.38
C HIS A 91 -4.90 -11.10 1.37
N PHE A 92 -6.11 -11.22 0.87
CA PHE A 92 -6.43 -12.06 -0.29
C PHE A 92 -6.29 -11.30 -1.61
N THR A 93 -6.20 -9.97 -1.55
CA THR A 93 -5.75 -9.10 -2.64
C THR A 93 -4.99 -7.89 -2.09
N PRO A 94 -3.90 -7.44 -2.74
CA PRO A 94 -3.06 -6.34 -2.21
C PRO A 94 -3.81 -5.02 -2.06
N SER A 95 -4.73 -4.73 -2.98
CA SER A 95 -5.55 -3.52 -2.96
C SER A 95 -6.77 -3.70 -3.86
N TRP A 96 -7.63 -2.67 -3.91
CA TRP A 96 -8.84 -2.65 -4.71
C TRP A 96 -9.19 -1.24 -5.18
N MET A 97 -10.14 -1.13 -6.11
CA MET A 97 -10.66 0.14 -6.61
C MET A 97 -12.19 0.17 -6.59
N ASN A 98 -12.77 1.35 -6.34
CA ASN A 98 -14.22 1.54 -6.24
C ASN A 98 -14.96 1.25 -7.56
N SER A 99 -14.36 1.56 -8.71
CA SER A 99 -14.93 1.19 -10.01
C SER A 99 -14.74 -0.28 -10.29
N TRP A 100 -15.82 -1.03 -10.54
CA TRP A 100 -15.75 -2.47 -10.82
C TRP A 100 -14.87 -2.81 -12.03
N ARG A 101 -14.92 -1.98 -13.10
CA ARG A 101 -14.07 -2.17 -14.31
C ARG A 101 -12.59 -1.98 -14.00
N MET A 102 -12.26 -0.92 -13.25
CA MET A 102 -10.88 -0.66 -12.82
C MET A 102 -10.41 -1.73 -11.85
N ASN A 103 -11.28 -2.15 -10.92
CA ASN A 103 -10.96 -3.22 -9.98
C ASN A 103 -10.67 -4.55 -10.70
N LEU A 104 -11.46 -4.94 -11.70
CA LEU A 104 -11.17 -6.13 -12.50
C LEU A 104 -9.81 -6.07 -13.19
N ARG A 105 -9.43 -4.90 -13.75
CA ARG A 105 -8.11 -4.69 -14.37
C ARG A 105 -6.99 -4.78 -13.32
N LEU A 106 -7.18 -4.16 -12.18
CA LEU A 106 -6.23 -4.21 -11.07
C LEU A 106 -6.02 -5.64 -10.55
N GLN A 107 -7.11 -6.41 -10.37
CA GLN A 107 -7.00 -7.80 -9.91
C GLN A 107 -6.29 -8.69 -10.94
N ARG A 108 -6.48 -8.46 -12.25
CA ARG A 108 -5.72 -9.14 -13.30
C ARG A 108 -4.23 -8.80 -13.20
N TYR A 109 -3.89 -7.54 -13.06
CA TYR A 109 -2.52 -7.08 -12.86
C TYR A 109 -1.88 -7.78 -11.65
N PHE A 110 -2.52 -7.80 -10.49
CA PHE A 110 -2.00 -8.49 -9.32
C PHE A 110 -1.83 -10.00 -9.55
N LYS A 111 -2.77 -10.63 -10.25
CA LYS A 111 -2.66 -12.06 -10.59
C LYS A 111 -1.44 -12.36 -11.48
N GLU A 112 -1.15 -11.51 -12.45
CA GLU A 112 0.02 -11.63 -13.33
C GLU A 112 1.33 -11.51 -12.55
N TRP A 113 1.41 -10.59 -11.58
CA TRP A 113 2.61 -10.35 -10.78
C TRP A 113 2.77 -11.25 -9.55
N LYS A 114 1.76 -12.05 -9.21
CA LYS A 114 1.73 -12.85 -7.98
C LYS A 114 2.86 -13.86 -7.90
N THR A 115 3.05 -14.66 -8.95
CA THR A 115 4.11 -15.68 -8.99
C THR A 115 5.50 -15.05 -8.90
N TRP A 116 5.73 -13.97 -9.62
CA TRP A 116 7.00 -13.25 -9.56
C TRP A 116 7.29 -12.68 -8.17
N SER A 117 6.26 -12.15 -7.49
CA SER A 117 6.39 -11.63 -6.14
C SER A 117 6.66 -12.74 -5.12
N LEU A 118 6.04 -13.92 -5.24
CA LEU A 118 6.29 -15.08 -4.38
C LEU A 118 7.73 -15.61 -4.52
N LEU A 119 8.32 -15.48 -5.69
CA LEU A 119 9.69 -15.90 -5.97
C LEU A 119 10.73 -14.82 -5.62
N HIS A 120 10.32 -13.56 -5.53
CA HIS A 120 11.20 -12.43 -5.24
C HIS A 120 11.45 -12.32 -3.72
N LYS A 121 12.45 -13.05 -3.23
CA LYS A 121 12.87 -13.06 -1.83
C LYS A 121 13.94 -12.01 -1.56
N VAL A 122 13.85 -11.39 -0.41
CA VAL A 122 14.82 -10.40 0.09
C VAL A 122 15.23 -10.73 1.52
N GLN A 123 16.50 -10.48 1.83
CA GLN A 123 17.03 -10.61 3.17
C GLN A 123 16.65 -9.38 4.00
N LEU A 124 15.95 -9.56 5.12
CA LEU A 124 15.66 -8.47 6.05
C LEU A 124 16.91 -8.01 6.83
N PRO A 125 16.92 -6.76 7.34
CA PRO A 125 18.05 -6.20 8.06
C PRO A 125 18.54 -7.11 9.18
N GLU A 126 19.86 -7.03 9.44
CA GLU A 126 20.56 -7.85 10.44
C GLU A 126 20.50 -9.38 10.15
N ARG A 127 20.19 -9.75 8.91
CA ARG A 127 20.11 -11.14 8.44
C ARG A 127 19.16 -12.00 9.27
N VAL A 128 18.05 -11.42 9.74
CA VAL A 128 17.08 -12.14 10.57
C VAL A 128 16.29 -13.21 9.81
N GLY A 129 16.28 -13.15 8.47
CA GLY A 129 15.64 -14.14 7.58
C GLY A 129 15.24 -13.53 6.26
N GLU A 130 14.81 -14.39 5.33
CA GLU A 130 14.34 -14.00 4.00
C GLU A 130 12.82 -14.05 3.92
N VAL A 131 12.24 -13.10 3.20
CA VAL A 131 10.79 -13.06 2.95
C VAL A 131 10.52 -12.68 1.50
N ALA A 132 9.44 -13.18 0.92
CA ALA A 132 8.99 -12.73 -0.39
C ALA A 132 8.34 -11.34 -0.29
N VAL A 133 8.67 -10.46 -1.24
CA VAL A 133 8.13 -9.10 -1.35
C VAL A 133 7.70 -8.83 -2.80
N PRO A 134 6.85 -7.82 -3.06
CA PRO A 134 6.55 -7.40 -4.43
C PRO A 134 7.81 -7.08 -5.21
N THR A 135 7.85 -7.45 -6.49
CA THR A 135 8.91 -6.95 -7.39
C THR A 135 8.82 -5.42 -7.48
N LEU A 136 9.92 -4.76 -7.82
CA LEU A 136 9.93 -3.30 -7.95
C LEU A 136 8.90 -2.81 -8.99
N ALA A 137 8.75 -3.52 -10.11
CA ALA A 137 7.78 -3.19 -11.15
C ALA A 137 6.34 -3.21 -10.59
N MET A 138 5.97 -4.28 -9.87
CA MET A 138 4.67 -4.36 -9.20
C MET A 138 4.51 -3.28 -8.11
N ASN A 139 5.55 -3.06 -7.31
CA ASN A 139 5.49 -2.18 -6.15
C ASN A 139 5.26 -0.71 -6.54
N ARG A 140 5.80 -0.26 -7.68
CA ARG A 140 5.56 1.08 -8.25
C ARG A 140 4.07 1.35 -8.53
N VAL A 141 3.36 0.37 -9.06
CA VAL A 141 1.91 0.48 -9.32
C VAL A 141 1.11 0.28 -8.04
N TYR A 142 1.46 -0.74 -7.26
CA TYR A 142 0.75 -1.10 -6.04
C TYR A 142 0.72 0.05 -5.03
N LEU A 143 1.87 0.66 -4.73
CA LEU A 143 1.93 1.76 -3.75
C LEU A 143 1.14 2.98 -4.21
N LEU A 144 1.17 3.33 -5.49
CA LEU A 144 0.38 4.44 -5.99
C LEU A 144 -1.12 4.19 -5.87
N VAL A 145 -1.58 2.97 -6.19
CA VAL A 145 -2.98 2.56 -6.01
C VAL A 145 -3.35 2.56 -4.53
N HIS A 146 -2.46 2.11 -3.67
CA HIS A 146 -2.65 2.12 -2.22
C HIS A 146 -2.80 3.55 -1.68
N ILE A 147 -1.91 4.47 -2.07
CA ILE A 147 -1.99 5.89 -1.72
C ILE A 147 -3.30 6.49 -2.25
N TYR A 148 -3.68 6.20 -3.51
CA TYR A 148 -4.93 6.65 -4.10
C TYR A 148 -6.15 6.23 -3.27
N ARG A 149 -6.23 4.95 -2.92
CA ARG A 149 -7.34 4.42 -2.12
C ARG A 149 -7.44 5.11 -0.75
N HIS A 150 -6.33 5.15 -0.03
CA HIS A 150 -6.31 5.74 1.32
C HIS A 150 -6.64 7.22 1.32
N LEU A 151 -6.23 7.99 0.32
CA LEU A 151 -6.58 9.41 0.24
C LEU A 151 -8.09 9.64 0.33
N PHE A 152 -8.89 8.77 -0.31
CA PHE A 152 -10.35 8.94 -0.34
C PHE A 152 -11.09 8.18 0.77
N ASP A 153 -10.44 7.23 1.44
CA ASP A 153 -11.05 6.41 2.48
C ASP A 153 -10.72 6.88 3.89
N GLU A 154 -9.45 7.12 4.17
CA GLU A 154 -8.92 7.31 5.53
C GLU A 154 -8.00 8.55 5.63
N GLY A 155 -7.63 9.12 4.49
CA GLY A 155 -6.57 10.12 4.41
C GLY A 155 -5.18 9.50 4.37
N ILE A 156 -4.22 10.26 3.86
CA ILE A 156 -2.81 9.87 3.76
C ILE A 156 -1.91 10.88 4.46
N GLY A 157 -0.74 10.40 4.90
CA GLY A 157 0.31 11.26 5.42
C GLY A 157 1.56 11.22 4.53
N LEU A 158 2.50 12.12 4.82
CA LEU A 158 3.78 12.16 4.10
C LEU A 158 4.60 10.87 4.22
N ARG A 159 4.33 10.03 5.22
CA ARG A 159 5.01 8.74 5.41
C ARG A 159 4.76 7.79 4.24
N GLN A 160 3.52 7.68 3.76
CA GLN A 160 3.18 6.81 2.63
C GLN A 160 3.85 7.31 1.33
N LEU A 161 3.92 8.63 1.17
CA LEU A 161 4.62 9.24 0.05
C LEU A 161 6.14 9.04 0.13
N LEU A 162 6.70 9.06 1.34
CA LEU A 162 8.12 8.80 1.55
C LEU A 162 8.49 7.35 1.18
N ASP A 163 7.67 6.35 1.53
CA ASP A 163 7.85 4.98 1.06
C ASP A 163 7.89 4.93 -0.48
N TYR A 164 6.96 5.63 -1.13
CA TYR A 164 6.89 5.67 -2.59
C TYR A 164 8.08 6.39 -3.22
N HIS A 165 8.56 7.48 -2.61
CA HIS A 165 9.78 8.17 -3.01
C HIS A 165 10.97 7.22 -3.09
N PHE A 166 11.21 6.41 -2.05
CA PHE A 166 12.33 5.48 -2.04
C PHE A 166 12.17 4.32 -3.02
N VAL A 167 10.96 3.86 -3.28
CA VAL A 167 10.68 2.83 -4.30
C VAL A 167 10.95 3.37 -5.71
N LEU A 168 10.55 4.61 -6.00
CA LEU A 168 10.80 5.23 -7.32
C LEU A 168 12.29 5.44 -7.60
N ARG A 169 13.09 5.74 -6.60
CA ARG A 169 14.55 5.90 -6.71
C ARG A 169 15.30 4.59 -6.99
N GLN A 170 14.64 3.45 -6.91
CA GLN A 170 15.28 2.18 -7.26
C GLN A 170 15.43 2.06 -8.79
N PRO A 171 16.46 1.33 -9.27
CA PRO A 171 16.65 1.11 -10.70
C PRO A 171 15.37 0.67 -11.42
N CYS A 172 15.11 1.22 -12.58
CA CYS A 172 13.94 0.95 -13.39
C CYS A 172 14.35 0.88 -14.87
N SER A 173 14.13 -0.26 -15.48
CA SER A 173 14.28 -0.35 -16.93
C SER A 173 13.18 0.42 -17.65
N GLU A 174 13.43 0.85 -18.90
CA GLU A 174 12.42 1.55 -19.69
C GLU A 174 11.16 0.70 -19.87
N ALA A 175 11.34 -0.62 -20.10
CA ALA A 175 10.21 -1.56 -20.24
C ALA A 175 9.35 -1.64 -18.96
N GLU A 176 9.96 -1.65 -17.77
CA GLU A 176 9.23 -1.64 -16.49
C GLU A 176 8.50 -0.31 -16.27
N ARG A 177 9.13 0.81 -16.66
CA ARG A 177 8.53 2.15 -16.61
C ARG A 177 7.30 2.22 -17.50
N GLU A 178 7.43 1.84 -18.76
CA GLU A 178 6.33 1.81 -19.71
C GLU A 178 5.18 0.91 -19.26
N GLU A 179 5.48 -0.27 -18.69
CA GLU A 179 4.44 -1.16 -18.16
C GLU A 179 3.70 -0.52 -16.98
N ALA A 180 4.42 0.10 -16.06
CA ALA A 180 3.81 0.83 -14.95
C ALA A 180 2.90 1.96 -15.46
N VAL A 181 3.37 2.77 -16.42
CA VAL A 181 2.60 3.86 -17.03
C VAL A 181 1.36 3.32 -17.74
N ARG A 182 1.48 2.27 -18.57
CA ARG A 182 0.34 1.61 -19.23
C ARG A 182 -0.69 1.11 -18.22
N CYS A 183 -0.24 0.52 -17.12
CA CYS A 183 -1.12 0.06 -16.06
C CYS A 183 -1.87 1.23 -15.42
N LEU A 184 -1.18 2.31 -15.08
CA LEU A 184 -1.78 3.52 -14.49
C LEU A 184 -2.78 4.19 -15.44
N GLU A 185 -2.53 4.20 -16.74
CA GLU A 185 -3.48 4.70 -17.74
C GLU A 185 -4.77 3.87 -17.78
N ARG A 186 -4.65 2.55 -17.76
CA ARG A 186 -5.79 1.62 -17.75
C ARG A 186 -6.63 1.70 -16.47
N LEU A 187 -6.00 2.06 -15.36
CA LEU A 187 -6.64 2.23 -14.05
C LEU A 187 -7.16 3.66 -13.82
N HIS A 188 -6.89 4.58 -14.74
CA HIS A 188 -7.23 6.02 -14.67
C HIS A 188 -6.59 6.86 -13.54
N PRO A 189 -5.64 6.41 -12.70
CA PRO A 189 -5.00 7.29 -11.73
C PRO A 189 -3.89 8.17 -12.33
N LYS A 190 -3.73 8.25 -13.66
CA LYS A 190 -2.67 9.04 -14.30
C LYS A 190 -2.64 10.51 -13.84
N ARG A 191 -3.82 11.14 -13.72
CA ARG A 191 -3.93 12.51 -13.20
C ARG A 191 -3.50 12.62 -11.74
N PHE A 192 -3.88 11.63 -10.95
CA PHE A 192 -3.45 11.50 -9.56
C PHE A 192 -1.95 11.22 -9.47
N ALA A 193 -1.41 10.36 -10.32
CA ALA A 193 0.02 10.10 -10.41
C ALA A 193 0.81 11.40 -10.62
N GLY A 194 0.39 12.27 -11.54
CA GLY A 194 1.03 13.57 -11.75
C GLY A 194 0.98 14.49 -10.52
N ALA A 195 -0.10 14.45 -9.74
CA ALA A 195 -0.17 15.17 -8.47
C ALA A 195 0.82 14.60 -7.43
N VAL A 196 0.93 13.28 -7.34
CA VAL A 196 1.89 12.60 -6.45
C VAL A 196 3.32 12.92 -6.88
N MET A 197 3.65 12.86 -8.18
CA MET A 197 4.99 13.21 -8.68
C MET A 197 5.37 14.64 -8.27
N TYR A 198 4.46 15.62 -8.41
CA TYR A 198 4.69 16.99 -7.96
C TYR A 198 5.01 17.06 -6.46
N VAL A 199 4.25 16.37 -5.61
CA VAL A 199 4.50 16.37 -4.16
C VAL A 199 5.85 15.74 -3.85
N LEU A 200 6.21 14.63 -4.52
CA LEU A 200 7.48 13.96 -4.32
C LEU A 200 8.67 14.86 -4.71
N GLN A 201 8.56 15.62 -5.78
CA GLN A 201 9.58 16.59 -6.16
C GLN A 201 9.67 17.75 -5.16
N THR A 202 8.52 18.35 -4.84
CA THR A 202 8.47 19.58 -4.03
C THR A 202 8.87 19.32 -2.57
N VAL A 203 8.47 18.16 -2.00
CA VAL A 203 8.65 17.87 -0.57
C VAL A 203 9.90 17.04 -0.31
N PHE A 204 10.21 16.09 -1.20
CA PHE A 204 11.30 15.13 -0.98
C PHE A 204 12.47 15.30 -1.96
N GLY A 205 12.39 16.26 -2.90
CA GLY A 205 13.43 16.49 -3.89
C GLY A 205 13.64 15.33 -4.86
N LEU A 206 12.55 14.62 -5.26
CA LEU A 206 12.66 13.56 -6.25
C LEU A 206 13.11 14.16 -7.58
N GLU A 207 14.16 13.61 -8.17
CA GLU A 207 14.69 14.03 -9.47
C GLU A 207 13.72 13.66 -10.61
N ASP A 208 13.96 14.18 -11.82
CA ASP A 208 13.08 13.95 -12.97
C ASP A 208 13.16 12.50 -13.51
N GLU A 209 14.34 11.91 -13.46
CA GLU A 209 14.60 10.59 -14.04
C GLU A 209 13.70 9.47 -13.44
N PRO A 210 13.46 9.39 -12.10
CA PRO A 210 12.58 8.38 -11.52
C PRO A 210 11.08 8.60 -11.74
N LEU A 211 10.65 9.73 -12.28
CA LEU A 211 9.23 10.04 -12.45
C LEU A 211 8.55 9.08 -13.43
N LEU A 212 7.41 8.53 -13.05
CA LEU A 212 6.59 7.70 -13.94
C LEU A 212 5.79 8.52 -14.95
N VAL A 213 5.33 9.69 -14.55
CA VAL A 213 4.56 10.63 -15.39
C VAL A 213 4.97 12.06 -15.05
N PRO A 214 4.76 13.02 -15.97
CA PRO A 214 5.04 14.42 -15.71
C PRO A 214 4.28 14.94 -14.48
N PRO A 215 4.92 15.78 -13.64
CA PRO A 215 4.28 16.40 -12.48
C PRO A 215 3.13 17.32 -12.91
N SER A 216 2.08 17.38 -12.07
CA SER A 216 0.94 18.27 -12.26
C SER A 216 0.90 19.31 -11.11
N PRO A 217 1.43 20.54 -11.31
CA PRO A 217 1.57 21.52 -10.23
C PRO A 217 0.25 21.88 -9.54
N GLY A 218 -0.79 22.24 -10.29
CA GLY A 218 -2.07 22.65 -9.70
C GLY A 218 -2.74 21.55 -8.88
N ARG A 219 -2.73 20.30 -9.38
CA ARG A 219 -3.27 19.14 -8.63
C ARG A 219 -2.37 18.75 -7.48
N GLY A 220 -1.06 18.85 -7.65
CA GLY A 220 -0.08 18.52 -6.62
C GLY A 220 -0.13 19.47 -5.43
N GLN A 221 -0.29 20.76 -5.65
CA GLN A 221 -0.48 21.73 -4.57
C GLN A 221 -1.74 21.44 -3.75
N ARG A 222 -2.85 21.06 -4.40
CA ARG A 222 -4.07 20.65 -3.71
C ARG A 222 -3.88 19.35 -2.93
N LEU A 223 -3.24 18.36 -3.53
CA LEU A 223 -2.93 17.09 -2.84
C LEU A 223 -2.09 17.37 -1.59
N LEU A 224 -1.07 18.19 -1.69
CA LEU A 224 -0.24 18.57 -0.56
C LEU A 224 -1.06 19.31 0.53
N ALA A 225 -1.92 20.24 0.14
CA ALA A 225 -2.79 20.95 1.06
C ALA A 225 -3.75 19.99 1.81
N GLU A 226 -4.35 19.01 1.10
CA GLU A 226 -5.20 18.00 1.72
C GLU A 226 -4.41 17.11 2.69
N ILE A 227 -3.21 16.67 2.31
CA ILE A 227 -2.33 15.88 3.17
C ILE A 227 -1.97 16.64 4.45
N MET A 228 -1.61 17.91 4.33
CA MET A 228 -1.24 18.76 5.47
C MET A 228 -2.44 19.05 6.38
N LYS A 229 -3.63 19.21 5.81
CA LYS A 229 -4.87 19.43 6.57
C LYS A 229 -5.32 18.18 7.32
N ALA A 230 -5.33 17.04 6.65
CA ALA A 230 -5.81 15.77 7.23
C ALA A 230 -4.84 15.18 8.26
N GLY A 231 -3.55 15.46 8.13
CA GLY A 231 -2.51 14.84 8.92
C GLY A 231 -2.37 13.33 8.62
N ASN A 232 -1.61 12.62 9.44
CA ASN A 232 -1.39 11.20 9.24
C ASN A 232 -2.69 10.40 9.49
N PHE A 233 -3.16 9.66 8.48
CA PHE A 233 -4.43 8.89 8.50
C PHE A 233 -5.65 9.74 8.86
N GLY A 234 -5.72 10.98 8.37
CA GLY A 234 -6.90 11.82 8.57
C GLY A 234 -7.22 12.17 10.04
N LYS A 235 -6.29 11.97 10.98
CA LYS A 235 -6.51 12.15 12.42
C LYS A 235 -7.02 13.53 12.81
N HIS A 236 -6.73 14.54 12.01
CA HIS A 236 -7.11 15.93 12.24
C HIS A 236 -8.24 16.42 11.33
N ASP A 237 -8.74 15.56 10.43
CA ASP A 237 -9.80 15.90 9.51
C ASP A 237 -11.15 15.38 10.00
N GLU A 238 -12.02 16.29 10.46
CA GLU A 238 -13.37 15.92 10.90
C GLU A 238 -14.21 15.26 9.81
N ARG A 239 -13.90 15.54 8.54
CA ARG A 239 -14.56 14.92 7.39
C ARG A 239 -14.25 13.42 7.26
N LEU A 240 -13.11 12.97 7.83
CA LEU A 240 -12.61 11.58 7.78
C LEU A 240 -12.82 10.83 9.11
N ARG A 241 -13.33 11.51 10.15
CA ARG A 241 -13.69 10.83 11.41
C ARG A 241 -14.74 9.76 11.13
N HIS A 242 -14.43 8.53 11.47
CA HIS A 242 -15.41 7.43 11.47
C HIS A 242 -16.48 7.74 12.53
N ASP A 243 -17.64 8.18 12.06
CA ASP A 243 -18.84 8.09 12.86
C ASP A 243 -19.32 6.65 12.81
N SER A 244 -19.34 5.96 13.95
CA SER A 244 -19.85 4.59 14.07
C SER A 244 -21.29 4.45 13.57
N ASN A 245 -22.02 5.55 13.44
CA ASN A 245 -23.39 5.65 12.96
C ASN A 245 -23.48 6.05 11.47
N GLU A 246 -22.35 6.26 10.77
CA GLU A 246 -22.38 6.70 9.37
C GLU A 246 -22.91 5.60 8.44
N THR A 247 -24.01 5.89 7.75
CA THR A 247 -24.61 4.95 6.78
C THR A 247 -23.67 4.72 5.59
N PRO A 248 -23.78 3.56 4.90
CA PRO A 248 -23.02 3.30 3.65
C PRO A 248 -23.22 4.40 2.60
N CYS A 249 -24.40 5.01 2.54
CA CYS A 249 -24.71 6.13 1.65
C CYS A 249 -23.97 7.42 2.06
N GLY A 250 -23.83 7.69 3.35
CA GLY A 250 -23.05 8.81 3.87
C GLY A 250 -21.57 8.70 3.50
N ARG A 251 -20.99 7.53 3.72
CA ARG A 251 -19.61 7.21 3.31
C ARG A 251 -19.41 7.39 1.81
N PHE A 252 -20.32 6.91 1.00
CA PHE A 252 -20.26 7.06 -0.46
C PHE A 252 -20.33 8.54 -0.87
N ARG A 253 -21.26 9.32 -0.32
CA ARG A 253 -21.39 10.76 -0.60
C ARG A 253 -20.14 11.53 -0.22
N ARG A 254 -19.53 11.25 0.93
CA ARG A 254 -18.28 11.87 1.37
C ARG A 254 -17.14 11.56 0.41
N ARG A 255 -16.94 10.29 0.03
CA ARG A 255 -15.94 9.86 -0.96
C ARG A 255 -16.13 10.57 -2.30
N VAL A 256 -17.37 10.64 -2.79
CA VAL A 256 -17.70 11.36 -4.03
C VAL A 256 -17.39 12.84 -3.91
N SER A 257 -17.74 13.48 -2.81
CA SER A 257 -17.45 14.91 -2.59
C SER A 257 -15.95 15.18 -2.56
N THR A 258 -15.16 14.38 -1.85
CA THR A 258 -13.69 14.49 -1.82
C THR A 258 -13.08 14.25 -3.21
N TYR A 259 -13.57 13.23 -3.92
CA TYR A 259 -13.14 12.93 -5.29
C TYR A 259 -13.50 14.05 -6.27
N MET A 260 -14.73 14.55 -6.23
CA MET A 260 -15.20 15.65 -7.08
C MET A 260 -14.42 16.94 -6.79
N GLY A 261 -14.18 17.27 -5.52
CA GLY A 261 -13.34 18.40 -5.15
C GLY A 261 -11.91 18.28 -5.68
N PHE A 262 -11.34 17.09 -5.71
CA PHE A 262 -10.01 16.84 -6.29
C PHE A 262 -10.01 16.86 -7.83
N MET A 263 -11.12 16.40 -8.46
CA MET A 263 -11.26 16.27 -9.92
C MET A 263 -11.88 17.49 -10.59
N ALA A 264 -12.54 18.38 -9.82
CA ALA A 264 -13.43 19.44 -10.31
C ALA A 264 -12.77 20.62 -11.04
N ASP A 265 -11.44 20.59 -11.26
CA ASP A 265 -10.80 21.59 -12.08
C ASP A 265 -10.24 21.01 -13.38
N HIS A 266 -10.80 21.50 -14.44
CA HIS A 266 -10.44 21.33 -15.85
C HIS A 266 -9.11 21.96 -16.19
#